data_a422aeb4f7012075097d7cc043e49585
#
_entry.id   a422aeb4f7012075097d7cc043e49585
#
_cell.length_a   1.000
_cell.length_b   1.000
_cell.length_c   1.000
_cell.angle_alpha   90.00
_cell.angle_beta   90.00
_cell.angle_gamma   90.00
#
_symmetry.space_group_name_H-M   'P 1'
#
loop_
_entity.id
_entity.type
_entity.pdbx_description
1 polymer ?
#
loop_
_entity_poly.entity_id
_entity_poly.type
_entity_poly.pdbx_seq_one_letter_code
_entity_poly.pdbx_strand_id
1 'polypeptide(L)'
;MKKVPKTYKEAGVDISALRRIHEHFKKAYDIKEKKEADFKPVLGIGHYAGVLEFGDHYFAFHVDGVGTKILIAQKMNYYETIGYDCVAMGVNDIICIGAKPVAFMDYLVIEKYNKKLINEIVHGISKAAEESNVYVIGGETAMMPEIIKGARTNYGFDLVGITFGYLRKEDLIDGSAIKKGDVIVGLESSGIHSNGYTLARKILLERYSLTEKVEGFESILGEELLRATRIYVKPILEAKEKCEIHGIAHITGGAFTKLLRLAKYKNLGFMLDNMPPMPPIFKLIMKEGDISATEMYRTFNCGIGMCVITPKEYAHDVIDIAEKHKIKAQIVGKVVDEYGVFVRYKGRKLVLI
;
A
#
# COMPACT_ATOMS: atom_id res chain seq x y z
N MET A 1 -18.81 -19.81 -20.62
CA MET A 1 -18.52 -18.93 -19.47
C MET A 1 -17.00 -18.83 -19.33
N LYS A 2 -16.43 -17.64 -19.25
CA LYS A 2 -15.00 -17.48 -18.95
C LYS A 2 -14.75 -17.96 -17.52
N LYS A 3 -13.68 -18.72 -17.31
CA LYS A 3 -13.32 -19.19 -15.97
C LYS A 3 -12.95 -18.00 -15.08
N VAL A 4 -13.66 -17.82 -13.97
CA VAL A 4 -13.35 -16.78 -12.96
C VAL A 4 -12.01 -17.12 -12.31
N PRO A 5 -11.05 -16.19 -12.27
CA PRO A 5 -9.73 -16.46 -11.68
C PRO A 5 -9.85 -16.63 -10.17
N LYS A 6 -9.13 -17.61 -9.61
CA LYS A 6 -9.07 -17.92 -8.18
C LYS A 6 -7.82 -17.37 -7.47
N THR A 7 -6.86 -16.87 -8.23
CA THR A 7 -5.62 -16.30 -7.72
C THR A 7 -5.27 -15.01 -8.42
N TYR A 8 -4.45 -14.18 -7.79
CA TYR A 8 -3.94 -12.94 -8.39
C TYR A 8 -3.11 -13.23 -9.65
N LYS A 9 -2.37 -14.36 -9.66
CA LYS A 9 -1.63 -14.85 -10.83
C LYS A 9 -2.56 -15.21 -12.00
N GLU A 10 -3.62 -15.97 -11.75
CA GLU A 10 -4.63 -16.30 -12.78
C GLU A 10 -5.35 -15.05 -13.30
N ALA A 11 -5.48 -14.02 -12.46
CA ALA A 11 -6.00 -12.72 -12.87
C ALA A 11 -5.03 -11.92 -13.76
N GLY A 12 -3.77 -12.34 -13.90
CA GLY A 12 -2.75 -11.71 -14.75
C GLY A 12 -1.66 -10.97 -14.01
N VAL A 13 -1.62 -11.03 -12.67
CA VAL A 13 -0.58 -10.38 -11.86
C VAL A 13 0.22 -11.44 -11.12
N ASP A 14 1.37 -11.82 -11.67
CA ASP A 14 2.30 -12.78 -11.06
C ASP A 14 3.30 -12.05 -10.14
N ILE A 15 3.01 -12.02 -8.83
CA ILE A 15 3.88 -11.41 -7.80
C ILE A 15 5.27 -12.09 -7.79
N SER A 16 5.35 -13.39 -8.08
CA SER A 16 6.65 -14.08 -8.14
C SER A 16 7.48 -13.62 -9.34
N ALA A 17 6.83 -13.34 -10.48
CA ALA A 17 7.51 -12.77 -11.63
C ALA A 17 8.01 -11.34 -11.34
N LEU A 18 7.19 -10.51 -10.68
CA LEU A 18 7.62 -9.17 -10.27
C LEU A 18 8.80 -9.21 -9.31
N ARG A 19 8.83 -10.16 -8.36
CA ARG A 19 9.99 -10.35 -7.46
C ARG A 19 11.26 -10.71 -8.26
N ARG A 20 11.18 -11.60 -9.25
CA ARG A 20 12.31 -11.93 -10.13
C ARG A 20 12.82 -10.72 -10.92
N ILE A 21 11.90 -9.87 -11.42
CA ILE A 21 12.26 -8.62 -12.10
C ILE A 21 13.00 -7.69 -11.13
N HIS A 22 12.52 -7.51 -9.91
CA HIS A 22 13.20 -6.69 -8.90
C HIS A 22 14.57 -7.24 -8.52
N GLU A 23 14.74 -8.56 -8.40
CA GLU A 23 16.05 -9.19 -8.16
C GLU A 23 17.01 -8.98 -9.35
N HIS A 24 16.48 -9.00 -10.59
CA HIS A 24 17.27 -8.68 -11.76
C HIS A 24 17.76 -7.23 -11.74
N PHE A 25 16.87 -6.28 -11.46
CA PHE A 25 17.26 -4.87 -11.32
C PHE A 25 18.27 -4.67 -10.18
N LYS A 26 18.06 -5.31 -9.03
CA LYS A 26 18.98 -5.23 -7.91
C LYS A 26 20.40 -5.68 -8.28
N LYS A 27 20.51 -6.76 -9.05
CA LYS A 27 21.81 -7.25 -9.56
C LYS A 27 22.40 -6.32 -10.63
N ALA A 28 21.56 -5.77 -11.53
CA ALA A 28 22.01 -4.89 -12.62
C ALA A 28 22.43 -3.51 -12.11
N TYR A 29 21.71 -2.99 -11.14
CA TYR A 29 21.98 -1.69 -10.51
C TYR A 29 22.82 -1.82 -9.25
N ASP A 30 23.79 -2.79 -9.24
CA ASP A 30 24.74 -2.94 -8.14
C ASP A 30 25.24 -1.56 -7.70
N ILE A 31 24.72 -1.10 -6.56
CA ILE A 31 24.96 0.25 -6.05
C ILE A 31 26.38 0.28 -5.50
N LYS A 32 27.34 0.54 -6.37
CA LYS A 32 28.72 0.75 -5.99
C LYS A 32 28.87 2.13 -5.38
N GLU A 33 29.54 2.21 -4.25
CA GLU A 33 29.95 3.50 -3.70
C GLU A 33 30.75 4.27 -4.76
N LYS A 34 30.28 5.46 -5.10
CA LYS A 34 31.02 6.40 -5.93
C LYS A 34 32.06 7.10 -5.04
N LYS A 35 33.34 7.05 -5.42
CA LYS A 35 34.46 7.52 -4.62
C LYS A 35 34.40 9.01 -4.23
N GLU A 36 33.63 9.83 -4.93
CA GLU A 36 33.53 11.28 -4.76
C GLU A 36 32.09 11.77 -4.61
N ALA A 37 31.19 10.94 -4.08
CA ALA A 37 29.79 11.33 -3.95
C ALA A 37 29.47 11.80 -2.53
N ASP A 38 28.90 12.99 -2.42
CA ASP A 38 28.35 13.51 -1.16
C ASP A 38 27.16 12.68 -0.65
N PHE A 39 26.53 11.89 -1.56
CA PHE A 39 25.41 11.04 -1.26
C PHE A 39 25.82 9.57 -1.25
N LYS A 40 25.41 8.84 -0.18
CA LYS A 40 25.63 7.40 -0.07
C LYS A 40 24.31 6.63 0.01
N PRO A 41 24.14 5.52 -0.72
CA PRO A 41 22.96 4.69 -0.60
C PRO A 41 22.96 3.94 0.74
N VAL A 42 21.82 4.00 1.45
CA VAL A 42 21.60 3.34 2.76
C VAL A 42 20.64 2.18 2.64
N LEU A 43 19.46 2.44 2.07
CA LEU A 43 18.48 1.42 1.72
C LEU A 43 18.30 1.41 0.21
N GLY A 44 18.49 0.23 -0.37
CA GLY A 44 18.34 0.02 -1.79
C GLY A 44 17.03 -0.66 -2.18
N ILE A 45 17.04 -1.27 -3.36
CA ILE A 45 15.89 -1.98 -3.95
C ILE A 45 15.42 -3.10 -3.03
N GLY A 46 14.11 -3.11 -2.74
CA GLY A 46 13.43 -4.17 -1.97
C GLY A 46 12.87 -3.73 -0.62
N HIS A 47 13.15 -2.51 -0.16
CA HIS A 47 12.48 -1.89 0.99
C HIS A 47 11.27 -1.04 0.52
N TYR A 48 10.61 -0.30 1.44
CA TYR A 48 9.48 0.59 1.13
C TYR A 48 9.92 1.85 0.38
N ALA A 49 11.11 2.36 0.64
CA ALA A 49 11.70 3.50 -0.07
C ALA A 49 13.19 3.28 -0.30
N GLY A 50 13.72 3.91 -1.35
CA GLY A 50 15.15 4.09 -1.52
C GLY A 50 15.65 5.22 -0.63
N VAL A 51 16.83 5.05 -0.01
CA VAL A 51 17.38 6.02 0.94
C VAL A 51 18.81 6.38 0.58
N LEU A 52 19.08 7.69 0.53
CA LEU A 52 20.40 8.27 0.37
C LEU A 52 20.79 9.03 1.64
N GLU A 53 22.03 8.85 2.08
CA GLU A 53 22.66 9.64 3.11
C GLU A 53 23.24 10.93 2.54
N PHE A 54 23.00 12.06 3.21
CA PHE A 54 23.66 13.33 2.95
C PHE A 54 23.81 14.11 4.24
N GLY A 55 25.06 14.39 4.63
CA GLY A 55 25.36 15.02 5.91
C GLY A 55 24.78 14.22 7.08
N ASP A 56 24.01 14.88 7.95
CA ASP A 56 23.36 14.27 9.13
C ASP A 56 21.96 13.73 8.87
N HIS A 57 21.52 13.73 7.61
CA HIS A 57 20.18 13.33 7.23
C HIS A 57 20.17 12.17 6.22
N TYR A 58 19.05 11.47 6.22
CA TYR A 58 18.66 10.53 5.18
C TYR A 58 17.54 11.13 4.33
N PHE A 59 17.67 11.01 3.02
CA PHE A 59 16.66 11.38 2.04
C PHE A 59 15.99 10.14 1.47
N ALA A 60 14.67 10.10 1.54
CA ALA A 60 13.85 8.98 1.14
C ALA A 60 13.10 9.29 -0.16
N PHE A 61 13.10 8.34 -1.09
CA PHE A 61 12.43 8.43 -2.38
C PHE A 61 11.55 7.22 -2.59
N HIS A 62 10.33 7.44 -3.03
CA HIS A 62 9.41 6.37 -3.40
C HIS A 62 8.69 6.71 -4.70
N VAL A 63 8.40 5.69 -5.51
CA VAL A 63 7.59 5.79 -6.72
C VAL A 63 6.60 4.64 -6.78
N ASP A 64 5.33 4.95 -7.00
CA ASP A 64 4.28 3.95 -7.19
C ASP A 64 3.18 4.48 -8.12
N GLY A 65 2.46 3.58 -8.77
CA GLY A 65 1.31 3.87 -9.60
C GLY A 65 0.00 3.45 -8.96
N VAL A 66 -1.10 4.06 -9.36
CA VAL A 66 -2.44 3.76 -8.80
C VAL A 66 -3.00 2.41 -9.26
N GLY A 67 -2.42 1.79 -10.28
CA GLY A 67 -2.80 0.47 -10.76
C GLY A 67 -4.20 0.41 -11.38
N THR A 68 -4.78 -0.80 -11.41
CA THR A 68 -6.00 -1.08 -12.20
C THR A 68 -7.31 -0.61 -11.56
N LYS A 69 -7.26 0.10 -10.42
CA LYS A 69 -8.39 0.84 -9.84
C LYS A 69 -8.90 1.91 -10.81
N ILE A 70 -8.01 2.49 -11.64
CA ILE A 70 -8.37 3.46 -12.69
C ILE A 70 -9.47 2.97 -13.63
N LEU A 71 -9.57 1.66 -13.87
CA LEU A 71 -10.60 1.09 -14.76
C LEU A 71 -12.00 1.14 -14.13
N ILE A 72 -12.10 1.13 -12.80
CA ILE A 72 -13.37 1.39 -12.08
C ILE A 72 -13.70 2.87 -12.19
N ALA A 73 -12.73 3.76 -11.94
CA ALA A 73 -12.92 5.20 -12.04
C ALA A 73 -13.42 5.62 -13.43
N GLN A 74 -12.86 5.06 -14.50
CA GLN A 74 -13.31 5.30 -15.88
C GLN A 74 -14.77 4.86 -16.10
N LYS A 75 -15.17 3.69 -15.60
CA LYS A 75 -16.54 3.18 -15.71
C LYS A 75 -17.54 4.01 -14.89
N MET A 76 -17.13 4.49 -13.72
CA MET A 76 -17.94 5.35 -12.85
C MET A 76 -17.88 6.82 -13.26
N ASN A 77 -16.99 7.20 -14.16
CA ASN A 77 -16.71 8.59 -14.54
C ASN A 77 -16.42 9.50 -13.34
N TYR A 78 -15.63 8.98 -12.37
CA TYR A 78 -15.25 9.66 -11.15
C TYR A 78 -13.77 9.36 -10.83
N TYR A 79 -12.95 10.40 -10.71
CA TYR A 79 -11.48 10.29 -10.74
C TYR A 79 -10.79 10.90 -9.50
N GLU A 80 -11.50 11.62 -8.65
CA GLU A 80 -10.92 12.33 -7.49
C GLU A 80 -10.17 11.36 -6.57
N THR A 81 -10.77 10.20 -6.25
CA THR A 81 -10.14 9.21 -5.39
C THR A 81 -8.86 8.61 -5.98
N ILE A 82 -8.70 8.65 -7.30
CA ILE A 82 -7.48 8.16 -7.96
C ILE A 82 -6.31 9.13 -7.73
N GLY A 83 -6.55 10.44 -7.84
CA GLY A 83 -5.55 11.45 -7.47
C GLY A 83 -5.15 11.35 -6.01
N TYR A 84 -6.14 11.15 -5.12
CA TYR A 84 -5.90 10.94 -3.71
C TYR A 84 -5.09 9.67 -3.44
N ASP A 85 -5.44 8.53 -4.07
CA ASP A 85 -4.72 7.26 -3.93
C ASP A 85 -3.25 7.39 -4.34
N CYS A 86 -2.97 8.16 -5.40
CA CYS A 86 -1.62 8.37 -5.90
C CYS A 86 -0.68 8.96 -4.83
N VAL A 87 -1.14 9.99 -4.13
CA VAL A 87 -0.40 10.58 -3.00
C VAL A 87 -0.34 9.61 -1.82
N ALA A 88 -1.50 9.03 -1.44
CA ALA A 88 -1.62 8.17 -0.27
C ALA A 88 -0.67 6.96 -0.34
N MET A 89 -0.52 6.33 -1.51
CA MET A 89 0.41 5.21 -1.70
C MET A 89 1.84 5.62 -1.40
N GLY A 90 2.30 6.75 -1.95
CA GLY A 90 3.66 7.23 -1.78
C GLY A 90 3.98 7.67 -0.35
N VAL A 91 3.13 8.50 0.26
CA VAL A 91 3.39 9.02 1.61
C VAL A 91 3.33 7.91 2.67
N ASN A 92 2.44 6.91 2.49
CA ASN A 92 2.36 5.76 3.37
C ASN A 92 3.60 4.85 3.29
N ASP A 93 4.21 4.71 2.11
CA ASP A 93 5.44 3.93 1.98
C ASP A 93 6.66 4.70 2.54
N ILE A 94 6.72 6.03 2.40
CA ILE A 94 7.76 6.88 2.99
C ILE A 94 7.76 6.77 4.54
N ILE A 95 6.61 6.80 5.18
CA ILE A 95 6.55 6.69 6.65
C ILE A 95 6.94 5.29 7.16
N CYS A 96 6.88 4.25 6.32
CA CYS A 96 7.29 2.90 6.73
C CYS A 96 8.78 2.79 7.12
N ILE A 97 9.61 3.72 6.68
CA ILE A 97 11.02 3.80 7.06
C ILE A 97 11.30 4.88 8.12
N GLY A 98 10.26 5.43 8.75
CA GLY A 98 10.37 6.51 9.73
C GLY A 98 10.58 7.90 9.14
N ALA A 99 10.57 8.05 7.81
CA ALA A 99 10.76 9.33 7.16
C ALA A 99 9.49 10.20 7.18
N LYS A 100 9.67 11.52 7.27
CA LYS A 100 8.62 12.51 7.11
C LYS A 100 8.48 12.82 5.62
N PRO A 101 7.33 12.55 4.96
CA PRO A 101 7.10 12.98 3.60
C PRO A 101 7.00 14.51 3.55
N VAL A 102 7.54 15.14 2.52
CA VAL A 102 7.59 16.61 2.38
C VAL A 102 7.22 17.10 0.99
N ALA A 103 7.46 16.30 -0.04
CA ALA A 103 7.18 16.70 -1.41
C ALA A 103 6.62 15.55 -2.24
N PHE A 104 5.80 15.92 -3.22
CA PHE A 104 5.16 15.02 -4.15
C PHE A 104 5.24 15.60 -5.57
N MET A 105 5.42 14.72 -6.55
CA MET A 105 5.31 14.98 -7.98
C MET A 105 4.51 13.85 -8.62
N ASP A 106 3.85 14.14 -9.74
CA ASP A 106 3.14 13.12 -10.50
C ASP A 106 3.62 13.00 -11.94
N TYR A 107 3.37 11.83 -12.54
CA TYR A 107 3.43 11.61 -13.97
C TYR A 107 2.07 11.13 -14.45
N LEU A 108 1.33 12.00 -15.12
CA LEU A 108 0.01 11.72 -15.68
C LEU A 108 0.12 11.46 -17.18
N VAL A 109 -0.24 10.26 -17.62
CA VAL A 109 -0.33 9.92 -19.05
C VAL A 109 -1.79 9.78 -19.44
N ILE A 110 -2.24 10.47 -20.48
CA ILE A 110 -3.64 10.46 -20.93
C ILE A 110 -3.77 10.02 -22.39
N GLU A 111 -4.86 9.33 -22.71
CA GLU A 111 -5.25 9.00 -24.08
C GLU A 111 -5.68 10.26 -24.85
N LYS A 112 -6.45 11.13 -24.19
CA LYS A 112 -6.99 12.35 -24.77
C LYS A 112 -7.26 13.38 -23.67
N TYR A 113 -7.15 14.68 -24.00
CA TYR A 113 -7.52 15.74 -23.11
C TYR A 113 -8.98 15.60 -22.65
N ASN A 114 -9.19 15.58 -21.34
CA ASN A 114 -10.49 15.52 -20.70
C ASN A 114 -10.47 16.42 -19.44
N LYS A 115 -11.13 17.56 -19.53
CA LYS A 115 -11.13 18.57 -18.46
C LYS A 115 -11.66 18.02 -17.13
N LYS A 116 -12.73 17.21 -17.16
CA LYS A 116 -13.30 16.61 -15.94
C LYS A 116 -12.31 15.67 -15.27
N LEU A 117 -11.74 14.72 -16.04
CA LEU A 117 -10.75 13.76 -15.55
C LEU A 117 -9.57 14.47 -14.89
N ILE A 118 -8.99 15.46 -15.59
CA ILE A 118 -7.82 16.19 -15.10
C ILE A 118 -8.17 16.98 -13.82
N ASN A 119 -9.28 17.72 -13.83
CA ASN A 119 -9.68 18.51 -12.66
C ASN A 119 -9.91 17.64 -11.43
N GLU A 120 -10.59 16.49 -11.56
CA GLU A 120 -10.85 15.59 -10.46
C GLU A 120 -9.57 14.92 -9.94
N ILE A 121 -8.65 14.51 -10.83
CA ILE A 121 -7.34 13.96 -10.41
C ILE A 121 -6.56 15.03 -9.62
N VAL A 122 -6.43 16.25 -10.16
CA VAL A 122 -5.69 17.33 -9.50
C VAL A 122 -6.33 17.68 -8.16
N HIS A 123 -7.67 17.70 -8.07
CA HIS A 123 -8.37 17.93 -6.81
C HIS A 123 -8.07 16.83 -5.77
N GLY A 124 -8.08 15.57 -6.18
CA GLY A 124 -7.71 14.43 -5.32
C GLY A 124 -6.27 14.51 -4.84
N ILE A 125 -5.32 14.83 -5.71
CA ILE A 125 -3.91 15.05 -5.35
C ILE A 125 -3.81 16.19 -4.32
N SER A 126 -4.47 17.32 -4.55
CA SER A 126 -4.44 18.49 -3.65
C SER A 126 -4.96 18.13 -2.25
N LYS A 127 -6.11 17.45 -2.16
CA LYS A 127 -6.68 17.01 -0.88
C LYS A 127 -5.73 16.08 -0.10
N ALA A 128 -5.17 15.09 -0.77
CA ALA A 128 -4.27 14.13 -0.13
C ALA A 128 -2.95 14.77 0.29
N ALA A 129 -2.44 15.71 -0.51
CA ALA A 129 -1.24 16.50 -0.19
C ALA A 129 -1.47 17.37 1.04
N GLU A 130 -2.62 18.04 1.15
CA GLU A 130 -3.01 18.82 2.34
C GLU A 130 -3.13 17.93 3.59
N GLU A 131 -3.82 16.78 3.47
CA GLU A 131 -3.97 15.84 4.59
C GLU A 131 -2.63 15.29 5.07
N SER A 132 -1.71 15.00 4.13
CA SER A 132 -0.37 14.48 4.40
C SER A 132 0.65 15.55 4.79
N ASN A 133 0.28 16.82 4.67
CA ASN A 133 1.16 17.98 4.85
C ASN A 133 2.41 17.91 3.95
N VAL A 134 2.21 17.62 2.66
CA VAL A 134 3.26 17.60 1.63
C VAL A 134 3.01 18.67 0.56
N TYR A 135 4.08 19.19 -0.02
CA TYR A 135 4.00 20.12 -1.13
C TYR A 135 3.96 19.37 -2.47
N VAL A 136 3.01 19.71 -3.33
CA VAL A 136 3.08 19.30 -4.74
C VAL A 136 4.01 20.30 -5.44
N ILE A 137 5.21 19.84 -5.82
CA ILE A 137 6.28 20.73 -6.31
C ILE A 137 6.47 20.67 -7.83
N GLY A 138 5.74 19.80 -8.52
CA GLY A 138 5.81 19.64 -9.96
C GLY A 138 5.14 18.36 -10.43
N GLY A 139 5.36 18.04 -11.66
CA GLY A 139 4.85 16.85 -12.33
C GLY A 139 5.10 16.91 -13.83
N GLU A 140 4.66 15.88 -14.54
CA GLU A 140 4.73 15.80 -15.99
C GLU A 140 3.41 15.24 -16.53
N THR A 141 2.95 15.76 -17.67
CA THR A 141 1.76 15.25 -18.35
C THR A 141 2.05 14.95 -19.81
N ALA A 142 1.83 13.69 -20.21
CA ALA A 142 1.99 13.25 -21.58
C ALA A 142 0.65 12.82 -22.19
N MET A 143 0.47 13.11 -23.48
CA MET A 143 -0.67 12.61 -24.25
C MET A 143 -0.18 11.53 -25.22
N MET A 144 -0.62 10.27 -24.98
CA MET A 144 -0.13 9.09 -25.73
C MET A 144 -1.30 8.23 -26.23
N PRO A 145 -2.07 8.70 -27.23
CA PRO A 145 -3.32 8.04 -27.66
C PRO A 145 -3.09 6.66 -28.30
N GLU A 146 -1.89 6.36 -28.78
CA GLU A 146 -1.57 5.06 -29.39
C GLU A 146 -1.20 4.00 -28.34
N ILE A 147 -0.66 4.44 -27.20
CA ILE A 147 -0.15 3.56 -26.13
C ILE A 147 -1.17 3.38 -25.01
N ILE A 148 -1.76 4.47 -24.55
CA ILE A 148 -2.67 4.46 -23.41
C ILE A 148 -4.10 4.23 -23.86
N LYS A 149 -4.69 3.13 -23.36
CA LYS A 149 -6.09 2.76 -23.56
C LYS A 149 -6.76 2.47 -22.23
N GLY A 150 -8.08 2.51 -22.20
CA GLY A 150 -8.84 2.31 -20.97
C GLY A 150 -10.11 1.48 -21.18
N ALA A 151 -10.91 1.41 -20.11
CA ALA A 151 -12.23 0.76 -20.12
C ALA A 151 -13.28 1.56 -20.94
N ARG A 152 -13.00 2.84 -21.19
CA ARG A 152 -13.80 3.73 -22.06
C ARG A 152 -12.87 4.41 -23.05
N THR A 153 -13.27 4.45 -24.32
CA THR A 153 -12.55 5.14 -25.39
C THR A 153 -12.41 6.63 -25.07
N ASN A 154 -11.24 7.20 -25.26
CA ASN A 154 -10.85 8.58 -24.94
C ASN A 154 -10.76 8.89 -23.44
N TYR A 155 -10.82 7.91 -22.55
CA TYR A 155 -10.69 8.07 -21.11
C TYR A 155 -9.53 7.25 -20.53
N GLY A 156 -8.68 6.70 -21.38
CA GLY A 156 -7.47 6.00 -20.97
C GLY A 156 -6.51 6.95 -20.27
N PHE A 157 -5.95 6.54 -19.14
CA PHE A 157 -4.89 7.24 -18.46
C PHE A 157 -4.10 6.28 -17.56
N ASP A 158 -2.90 6.70 -17.17
CA ASP A 158 -2.14 6.13 -16.08
C ASP A 158 -1.61 7.28 -15.20
N LEU A 159 -1.43 7.02 -13.91
CA LEU A 159 -0.99 8.00 -12.93
C LEU A 159 0.02 7.39 -11.98
N VAL A 160 1.20 7.99 -11.92
CA VAL A 160 2.32 7.59 -11.08
C VAL A 160 2.68 8.74 -10.16
N GLY A 161 2.90 8.45 -8.88
CA GLY A 161 3.38 9.42 -7.89
C GLY A 161 4.84 9.19 -7.53
N ILE A 162 5.57 10.27 -7.35
CA ILE A 162 6.94 10.31 -6.84
C ILE A 162 6.90 11.08 -5.53
N THR A 163 7.27 10.43 -4.45
CA THR A 163 7.23 11.03 -3.10
C THR A 163 8.64 11.15 -2.56
N PHE A 164 8.94 12.30 -2.02
CA PHE A 164 10.19 12.60 -1.31
C PHE A 164 9.93 12.84 0.17
N GLY A 165 10.82 12.29 1.01
CA GLY A 165 10.82 12.52 2.45
C GLY A 165 12.22 12.61 3.00
N TYR A 166 12.33 12.94 4.28
CA TYR A 166 13.61 12.96 5.00
C TYR A 166 13.45 12.49 6.44
N LEU A 167 14.56 12.08 7.04
CA LEU A 167 14.65 11.70 8.45
C LEU A 167 16.08 11.95 8.96
N ARG A 168 16.26 12.04 10.28
CA ARG A 168 17.57 11.97 10.89
C ARG A 168 18.07 10.52 10.87
N LYS A 169 19.37 10.31 10.90
CA LYS A 169 19.96 8.95 10.79
C LYS A 169 19.47 8.00 11.87
N GLU A 170 19.35 8.50 13.12
CA GLU A 170 18.87 7.74 14.26
C GLU A 170 17.38 7.36 14.20
N ASP A 171 16.63 8.01 13.33
CA ASP A 171 15.19 7.83 13.16
C ASP A 171 14.81 6.72 12.14
N LEU A 172 15.80 6.07 11.53
CA LEU A 172 15.55 5.05 10.51
C LEU A 172 14.89 3.81 11.09
N ILE A 173 13.75 3.45 10.52
CA ILE A 173 13.01 2.22 10.83
C ILE A 173 13.19 1.24 9.66
N ASP A 174 14.16 0.35 9.75
CA ASP A 174 14.48 -0.63 8.70
C ASP A 174 14.14 -2.08 9.08
N GLY A 175 13.60 -2.30 10.29
CA GLY A 175 13.28 -3.62 10.83
C GLY A 175 14.44 -4.26 11.62
N SER A 176 15.63 -3.67 11.69
CA SER A 176 16.78 -4.22 12.42
C SER A 176 16.54 -4.32 13.93
N ALA A 177 15.69 -3.46 14.48
CA ALA A 177 15.31 -3.47 15.90
C ALA A 177 14.30 -4.57 16.27
N ILE A 178 13.62 -5.17 15.29
CA ILE A 178 12.58 -6.18 15.55
C ILE A 178 13.16 -7.36 16.34
N LYS A 179 12.44 -7.77 17.38
CA LYS A 179 12.81 -8.89 18.24
C LYS A 179 11.60 -9.80 18.53
N LYS A 180 11.88 -11.06 18.88
CA LYS A 180 10.85 -11.99 19.34
C LYS A 180 10.06 -11.39 20.49
N GLY A 181 8.74 -11.53 20.44
CA GLY A 181 7.83 -11.02 21.47
C GLY A 181 7.31 -9.61 21.20
N ASP A 182 7.89 -8.88 20.24
CA ASP A 182 7.25 -7.65 19.76
C ASP A 182 5.83 -7.96 19.29
N VAL A 183 4.93 -7.01 19.49
CA VAL A 183 3.55 -7.12 19.04
C VAL A 183 3.34 -6.37 17.73
N ILE A 184 2.31 -6.77 17.01
CA ILE A 184 1.91 -6.18 15.74
C ILE A 184 0.58 -5.47 15.97
N VAL A 185 0.58 -4.14 15.93
CA VAL A 185 -0.63 -3.33 15.94
C VAL A 185 -1.08 -3.11 14.51
N GLY A 186 -2.29 -3.56 14.17
CA GLY A 186 -2.91 -3.36 12.87
C GLY A 186 -3.83 -2.14 12.89
N LEU A 187 -3.64 -1.23 11.94
CA LEU A 187 -4.48 -0.05 11.72
C LEU A 187 -5.47 -0.34 10.59
N GLU A 188 -6.74 0.01 10.81
CA GLU A 188 -7.85 -0.25 9.89
C GLU A 188 -7.61 0.40 8.51
N SER A 189 -7.96 -0.34 7.43
CA SER A 189 -8.04 0.20 6.08
C SER A 189 -9.40 0.83 5.80
N SER A 190 -9.47 1.74 4.83
CA SER A 190 -10.74 2.33 4.35
C SER A 190 -11.51 1.42 3.38
N GLY A 191 -10.89 0.33 2.93
CA GLY A 191 -11.40 -0.58 1.91
C GLY A 191 -10.26 -1.36 1.26
N ILE A 192 -10.38 -1.67 -0.02
CA ILE A 192 -9.36 -2.42 -0.79
C ILE A 192 -8.05 -1.61 -0.93
N HIS A 193 -8.11 -0.29 -0.80
CA HIS A 193 -7.05 0.67 -1.13
C HIS A 193 -6.77 0.71 -2.64
N SER A 194 -5.51 0.49 -3.07
CA SER A 194 -5.14 0.54 -4.50
C SER A 194 -4.64 -0.79 -5.06
N ASN A 195 -4.64 -1.87 -4.28
CA ASN A 195 -4.08 -3.17 -4.68
C ASN A 195 -5.12 -4.28 -4.73
N GLY A 196 -4.89 -5.30 -5.58
CA GLY A 196 -5.82 -6.43 -5.72
C GLY A 196 -6.94 -6.20 -6.74
N TYR A 197 -7.06 -5.02 -7.35
CA TYR A 197 -8.15 -4.65 -8.25
C TYR A 197 -8.24 -5.52 -9.51
N THR A 198 -7.14 -6.03 -10.02
CA THR A 198 -7.17 -6.92 -11.19
C THR A 198 -7.97 -8.19 -10.89
N LEU A 199 -7.83 -8.75 -9.68
CA LEU A 199 -8.61 -9.91 -9.24
C LEU A 199 -10.04 -9.50 -8.87
N ALA A 200 -10.21 -8.50 -8.01
CA ALA A 200 -11.51 -8.04 -7.54
C ALA A 200 -12.45 -7.68 -8.68
N ARG A 201 -11.98 -6.93 -9.70
CA ARG A 201 -12.79 -6.58 -10.89
C ARG A 201 -13.22 -7.79 -11.69
N LYS A 202 -12.32 -8.75 -11.92
CA LYS A 202 -12.64 -9.97 -12.69
C LYS A 202 -13.63 -10.87 -11.99
N ILE A 203 -13.70 -10.83 -10.66
CA ILE A 203 -14.68 -11.56 -9.87
C ILE A 203 -16.02 -10.81 -9.84
N LEU A 204 -15.98 -9.56 -9.39
CA LEU A 204 -17.21 -8.84 -9.06
C LEU A 204 -17.98 -8.37 -10.30
N LEU A 205 -17.28 -7.87 -11.33
CA LEU A 205 -17.95 -7.31 -12.52
C LEU A 205 -18.47 -8.37 -13.50
N GLU A 206 -18.23 -9.65 -13.25
CA GLU A 206 -18.91 -10.76 -13.94
C GLU A 206 -20.34 -10.98 -13.41
N ARG A 207 -20.64 -10.49 -12.19
CA ARG A 207 -21.89 -10.78 -11.47
C ARG A 207 -22.69 -9.54 -11.08
N TYR A 208 -22.02 -8.43 -10.84
CA TYR A 208 -22.61 -7.20 -10.30
C TYR A 208 -22.36 -6.02 -11.21
N SER A 209 -23.37 -5.13 -11.30
CA SER A 209 -23.18 -3.81 -11.88
C SER A 209 -22.51 -2.88 -10.87
N LEU A 210 -21.71 -1.93 -11.34
CA LEU A 210 -21.11 -0.90 -10.47
C LEU A 210 -22.16 0.02 -9.83
N THR A 211 -23.33 0.16 -10.43
CA THR A 211 -24.47 0.95 -9.91
C THR A 211 -25.38 0.16 -8.99
N GLU A 212 -25.07 -1.12 -8.76
CA GLU A 212 -25.87 -2.00 -7.91
C GLU A 212 -25.56 -1.76 -6.42
N LYS A 213 -26.61 -1.74 -5.61
CA LYS A 213 -26.50 -1.77 -4.16
C LYS A 213 -26.44 -3.21 -3.68
N VAL A 214 -25.25 -3.67 -3.35
CA VAL A 214 -25.03 -5.03 -2.85
C VAL A 214 -25.39 -5.10 -1.38
N GLU A 215 -26.02 -6.20 -0.95
CA GLU A 215 -26.35 -6.43 0.45
C GLU A 215 -25.13 -6.34 1.36
N GLY A 216 -25.25 -5.62 2.48
CA GLY A 216 -24.17 -5.38 3.43
C GLY A 216 -23.30 -4.16 3.13
N PHE A 217 -23.60 -3.40 2.05
CA PHE A 217 -22.95 -2.11 1.79
C PHE A 217 -23.90 -0.94 2.01
N GLU A 218 -23.34 0.16 2.50
CA GLU A 218 -24.08 1.43 2.64
C GLU A 218 -24.27 2.13 1.29
N SER A 219 -23.29 1.98 0.39
CA SER A 219 -23.22 2.60 -0.94
C SER A 219 -23.34 1.57 -2.08
N ILE A 220 -23.40 2.04 -3.33
CA ILE A 220 -23.32 1.19 -4.50
C ILE A 220 -21.94 0.57 -4.65
N LEU A 221 -21.83 -0.56 -5.37
CA LEU A 221 -20.57 -1.29 -5.52
C LEU A 221 -19.44 -0.43 -6.09
N GLY A 222 -19.74 0.45 -7.04
CA GLY A 222 -18.75 1.34 -7.64
C GLY A 222 -18.13 2.32 -6.65
N GLU A 223 -18.93 2.89 -5.75
CA GLU A 223 -18.45 3.78 -4.69
C GLU A 223 -17.60 3.02 -3.66
N GLU A 224 -18.04 1.82 -3.25
CA GLU A 224 -17.27 0.96 -2.36
C GLU A 224 -15.89 0.62 -2.97
N LEU A 225 -15.85 0.29 -4.26
CA LEU A 225 -14.61 0.02 -4.98
C LEU A 225 -13.76 1.29 -5.22
N LEU A 226 -14.32 2.48 -5.17
CA LEU A 226 -13.60 3.75 -5.32
C LEU A 226 -13.23 4.41 -3.98
N ARG A 227 -13.50 3.78 -2.83
CA ARG A 227 -13.02 4.32 -1.54
C ARG A 227 -11.53 4.60 -1.62
N ALA A 228 -11.16 5.84 -1.24
CA ALA A 228 -9.77 6.28 -1.27
C ALA A 228 -8.91 5.50 -0.27
N THR A 229 -7.66 5.30 -0.61
CA THR A 229 -6.64 4.72 0.27
C THR A 229 -6.46 5.62 1.49
N ARG A 230 -6.52 5.03 2.69
CA ARG A 230 -6.31 5.78 3.93
C ARG A 230 -4.88 6.27 4.05
N ILE A 231 -4.71 7.53 4.47
CA ILE A 231 -3.43 8.13 4.79
C ILE A 231 -3.13 7.93 6.28
N TYR A 232 -1.93 7.41 6.59
CA TYR A 232 -1.48 7.11 7.94
C TYR A 232 -0.37 8.04 8.44
N VAL A 233 -0.05 9.10 7.69
CA VAL A 233 1.12 9.98 7.98
C VAL A 233 1.06 10.56 9.38
N LYS A 234 -0.03 11.24 9.75
CA LYS A 234 -0.15 11.91 11.06
C LYS A 234 -0.05 10.95 12.25
N PRO A 235 -0.86 9.85 12.32
CA PRO A 235 -0.78 8.93 13.45
C PRO A 235 0.57 8.22 13.55
N ILE A 236 1.20 7.87 12.43
CA ILE A 236 2.50 7.18 12.46
C ILE A 236 3.62 8.11 12.89
N LEU A 237 3.65 9.36 12.42
CA LEU A 237 4.65 10.33 12.86
C LEU A 237 4.47 10.67 14.35
N GLU A 238 3.23 10.83 14.84
CA GLU A 238 2.97 11.02 16.28
C GLU A 238 3.38 9.79 17.11
N ALA A 239 3.09 8.58 16.64
CA ALA A 239 3.50 7.36 17.32
C ALA A 239 5.02 7.21 17.38
N LYS A 240 5.73 7.54 16.29
CA LYS A 240 7.19 7.53 16.26
C LYS A 240 7.84 8.49 17.26
N GLU A 241 7.21 9.62 17.54
CA GLU A 241 7.72 10.59 18.52
C GLU A 241 7.54 10.14 19.98
N LYS A 242 6.55 9.26 20.24
CA LYS A 242 6.11 8.89 21.60
C LYS A 242 6.39 7.45 21.98
N CYS A 243 6.56 6.56 21.00
CA CYS A 243 6.68 5.13 21.19
C CYS A 243 7.96 4.59 20.54
N GLU A 244 8.50 3.53 21.11
CA GLU A 244 9.53 2.75 20.44
C GLU A 244 8.89 1.91 19.33
N ILE A 245 9.30 2.14 18.07
CA ILE A 245 8.77 1.43 16.89
C ILE A 245 9.91 0.68 16.21
N HIS A 246 9.77 -0.63 16.08
CA HIS A 246 10.77 -1.50 15.48
C HIS A 246 10.56 -1.77 13.99
N GLY A 247 9.33 -1.59 13.51
CA GLY A 247 9.00 -1.79 12.11
C GLY A 247 7.61 -1.27 11.74
N ILE A 248 7.45 -0.86 10.49
CA ILE A 248 6.17 -0.41 9.93
C ILE A 248 5.99 -1.05 8.57
N ALA A 249 4.80 -1.58 8.30
CA ALA A 249 4.47 -2.21 7.02
C ALA A 249 3.16 -1.66 6.45
N HIS A 250 3.21 -1.06 5.28
CA HIS A 250 2.04 -0.70 4.49
C HIS A 250 1.54 -1.95 3.75
N ILE A 251 0.30 -2.35 4.02
CA ILE A 251 -0.29 -3.60 3.51
C ILE A 251 -0.93 -3.36 2.14
N THR A 252 -0.10 -3.46 1.12
CA THR A 252 -0.42 -3.18 -0.30
C THR A 252 -0.21 -4.43 -1.18
N GLY A 253 0.29 -4.31 -2.41
CA GLY A 253 0.51 -5.45 -3.32
C GLY A 253 1.37 -6.57 -2.70
N GLY A 254 0.86 -7.80 -2.67
CA GLY A 254 1.43 -8.91 -1.91
C GLY A 254 0.98 -8.95 -0.45
N ALA A 255 0.15 -8.00 -0.03
CA ALA A 255 -0.51 -7.91 1.27
C ALA A 255 0.41 -8.24 2.46
N PHE A 256 0.02 -9.15 3.34
CA PHE A 256 0.79 -9.45 4.56
C PHE A 256 2.14 -10.11 4.32
N THR A 257 2.40 -10.65 3.11
CA THR A 257 3.75 -11.18 2.79
C THR A 257 4.82 -10.08 2.82
N LYS A 258 4.42 -8.79 2.74
CA LYS A 258 5.32 -7.64 2.85
C LYS A 258 5.97 -7.49 4.23
N LEU A 259 5.41 -8.08 5.29
CA LEU A 259 6.03 -8.10 6.60
C LEU A 259 7.44 -8.69 6.56
N LEU A 260 7.71 -9.68 5.69
CA LEU A 260 9.06 -10.25 5.54
C LEU A 260 10.13 -9.26 5.04
N ARG A 261 9.74 -8.12 4.46
CA ARG A 261 10.70 -7.05 4.13
C ARG A 261 11.44 -6.54 5.37
N LEU A 262 10.75 -6.57 6.52
CA LEU A 262 11.26 -6.11 7.81
C LEU A 262 12.11 -7.17 8.53
N ALA A 263 11.95 -8.45 8.19
CA ALA A 263 12.71 -9.55 8.78
C ALA A 263 14.06 -9.81 8.06
N LYS A 264 14.46 -8.95 7.12
CA LYS A 264 15.66 -9.13 6.28
C LYS A 264 16.94 -9.39 7.07
N TYR A 265 17.05 -8.83 8.26
CA TYR A 265 18.26 -8.89 9.09
C TYR A 265 18.24 -10.02 10.12
N LYS A 266 17.10 -10.70 10.31
CA LYS A 266 16.91 -11.71 11.36
C LYS A 266 16.02 -12.85 10.84
N ASN A 267 16.27 -14.05 11.30
CA ASN A 267 15.44 -15.22 10.96
C ASN A 267 14.17 -15.24 11.83
N LEU A 268 13.37 -14.19 11.73
CA LEU A 268 12.13 -14.01 12.47
C LEU A 268 10.91 -14.11 11.54
N GLY A 269 9.76 -14.38 12.10
CA GLY A 269 8.49 -14.41 11.39
C GLY A 269 7.38 -13.65 12.13
N PHE A 270 6.23 -13.60 11.51
CA PHE A 270 5.08 -12.83 11.95
C PHE A 270 3.85 -13.73 12.04
N MET A 271 3.31 -13.86 13.25
CA MET A 271 2.07 -14.60 13.52
C MET A 271 0.92 -13.61 13.72
N LEU A 272 -0.01 -13.57 12.79
CA LEU A 272 -1.25 -12.79 12.86
C LEU A 272 -2.37 -13.68 13.41
N ASP A 273 -2.51 -13.73 14.72
CA ASP A 273 -3.41 -14.65 15.41
C ASP A 273 -4.69 -13.99 15.98
N ASN A 274 -4.82 -12.67 15.83
CA ASN A 274 -5.96 -11.87 16.28
C ASN A 274 -6.42 -10.86 15.22
N MET A 275 -6.62 -11.32 14.00
CA MET A 275 -7.12 -10.47 12.91
C MET A 275 -8.58 -10.07 13.14
N PRO A 276 -8.97 -8.81 12.88
CA PRO A 276 -10.36 -8.40 12.93
C PRO A 276 -11.21 -9.15 11.88
N PRO A 277 -12.55 -9.19 12.07
CA PRO A 277 -13.43 -9.69 11.02
C PRO A 277 -13.22 -8.96 9.69
N MET A 278 -13.07 -9.70 8.60
CA MET A 278 -12.94 -9.10 7.27
C MET A 278 -14.13 -8.16 6.98
N PRO A 279 -13.89 -6.92 6.49
CA PRO A 279 -14.94 -6.05 5.99
C PRO A 279 -15.80 -6.69 4.88
N PRO A 280 -17.04 -6.22 4.66
CA PRO A 280 -17.98 -6.82 3.72
C PRO A 280 -17.44 -7.02 2.30
N ILE A 281 -16.66 -6.06 1.78
CA ILE A 281 -16.07 -6.15 0.43
C ILE A 281 -15.16 -7.36 0.26
N PHE A 282 -14.34 -7.68 1.26
CA PHE A 282 -13.45 -8.84 1.20
C PHE A 282 -14.19 -10.16 1.34
N LYS A 283 -15.27 -10.19 2.16
CA LYS A 283 -16.16 -11.35 2.25
C LYS A 283 -16.86 -11.61 0.92
N LEU A 284 -17.31 -10.55 0.25
CA LEU A 284 -17.94 -10.64 -1.07
C LEU A 284 -16.95 -11.19 -2.11
N ILE A 285 -15.74 -10.63 -2.19
CA ILE A 285 -14.70 -11.10 -3.11
C ILE A 285 -14.37 -12.58 -2.86
N MET A 286 -14.19 -12.95 -1.58
CA MET A 286 -13.88 -14.32 -1.18
C MET A 286 -14.97 -15.29 -1.58
N LYS A 287 -16.24 -14.94 -1.34
CA LYS A 287 -17.41 -15.76 -1.65
C LYS A 287 -17.60 -15.91 -3.17
N GLU A 288 -17.65 -14.77 -3.88
CA GLU A 288 -17.99 -14.77 -5.32
C GLU A 288 -16.86 -15.35 -6.19
N GLY A 289 -15.61 -15.22 -5.75
CA GLY A 289 -14.44 -15.78 -6.43
C GLY A 289 -14.08 -17.20 -5.98
N ASP A 290 -14.74 -17.74 -4.96
CA ASP A 290 -14.33 -18.99 -4.29
C ASP A 290 -12.83 -18.95 -3.93
N ILE A 291 -12.39 -17.79 -3.38
CA ILE A 291 -11.00 -17.52 -3.06
C ILE A 291 -10.65 -18.12 -1.71
N SER A 292 -9.55 -18.86 -1.63
CA SER A 292 -9.07 -19.40 -0.36
C SER A 292 -8.66 -18.28 0.61
N ALA A 293 -8.80 -18.50 1.92
CA ALA A 293 -8.36 -17.54 2.93
C ALA A 293 -6.85 -17.21 2.78
N THR A 294 -6.02 -18.18 2.44
CA THR A 294 -4.60 -17.96 2.18
C THR A 294 -4.37 -16.96 1.04
N GLU A 295 -5.09 -17.09 -0.06
CA GLU A 295 -4.97 -16.17 -1.18
C GLU A 295 -5.53 -14.78 -0.84
N MET A 296 -6.62 -14.71 -0.06
CA MET A 296 -7.14 -13.42 0.44
C MET A 296 -6.06 -12.64 1.19
N TYR A 297 -5.38 -13.25 2.17
CA TYR A 297 -4.31 -12.60 2.95
C TYR A 297 -2.99 -12.41 2.18
N ARG A 298 -2.82 -13.05 1.02
CA ARG A 298 -1.70 -12.82 0.10
C ARG A 298 -1.94 -11.69 -0.89
N THR A 299 -3.21 -11.37 -1.16
CA THR A 299 -3.60 -10.43 -2.21
C THR A 299 -4.18 -9.13 -1.66
N PHE A 300 -4.97 -9.22 -0.58
CA PHE A 300 -5.73 -8.10 -0.04
C PHE A 300 -5.32 -7.75 1.40
N ASN A 301 -5.55 -6.50 1.78
CA ASN A 301 -5.30 -6.02 3.14
C ASN A 301 -6.29 -6.58 4.17
N CYS A 302 -7.41 -7.16 3.74
CA CYS A 302 -8.44 -7.79 4.56
C CYS A 302 -8.94 -6.94 5.74
N GLY A 303 -8.86 -5.62 5.63
CA GLY A 303 -9.31 -4.65 6.64
C GLY A 303 -8.18 -3.99 7.45
N ILE A 304 -6.92 -4.40 7.27
CA ILE A 304 -5.74 -3.80 7.91
C ILE A 304 -4.85 -3.17 6.84
N GLY A 305 -4.75 -1.85 6.82
CA GLY A 305 -3.96 -1.14 5.81
C GLY A 305 -2.52 -0.89 6.24
N MET A 306 -2.24 -0.85 7.55
CA MET A 306 -0.89 -0.68 8.08
C MET A 306 -0.67 -1.54 9.31
N CYS A 307 0.54 -2.07 9.45
CA CYS A 307 1.00 -2.77 10.64
C CYS A 307 2.18 -2.03 11.26
N VAL A 308 2.12 -1.81 12.58
CA VAL A 308 3.20 -1.24 13.39
C VAL A 308 3.71 -2.32 14.31
N ILE A 309 5.03 -2.55 14.30
CA ILE A 309 5.72 -3.53 15.15
C ILE A 309 6.43 -2.76 16.26
N THR A 310 6.10 -3.08 17.51
CA THR A 310 6.55 -2.34 18.68
C THR A 310 6.70 -3.29 19.88
N PRO A 311 7.52 -2.95 20.89
CA PRO A 311 7.49 -3.63 22.17
C PRO A 311 6.07 -3.62 22.77
N LYS A 312 5.75 -4.68 23.53
CA LYS A 312 4.40 -4.88 24.06
C LYS A 312 3.90 -3.71 24.94
N GLU A 313 4.79 -3.08 25.66
CA GLU A 313 4.53 -1.93 26.53
C GLU A 313 3.99 -0.70 25.80
N TYR A 314 4.38 -0.48 24.55
CA TYR A 314 3.92 0.67 23.73
C TYR A 314 2.67 0.36 22.88
N ALA A 315 2.19 -0.89 22.89
CA ALA A 315 1.11 -1.30 21.99
C ALA A 315 -0.17 -0.48 22.18
N HIS A 316 -0.54 -0.19 23.43
CA HIS A 316 -1.73 0.59 23.75
C HIS A 316 -1.55 2.06 23.37
N ASP A 317 -0.38 2.64 23.57
CA ASP A 317 -0.10 4.01 23.17
C ASP A 317 -0.23 4.19 21.64
N VAL A 318 0.24 3.21 20.86
CA VAL A 318 0.07 3.20 19.39
C VAL A 318 -1.41 3.11 19.00
N ILE A 319 -2.19 2.29 19.71
CA ILE A 319 -3.65 2.16 19.50
C ILE A 319 -4.34 3.48 19.82
N ASP A 320 -4.09 4.07 20.99
CA ASP A 320 -4.72 5.31 21.44
C ASP A 320 -4.39 6.48 20.48
N ILE A 321 -3.15 6.55 19.99
CA ILE A 321 -2.76 7.54 18.98
C ILE A 321 -3.54 7.32 17.68
N ALA A 322 -3.66 6.09 17.19
CA ALA A 322 -4.42 5.81 15.98
C ALA A 322 -5.90 6.20 16.15
N GLU A 323 -6.52 5.88 17.29
CA GLU A 323 -7.92 6.20 17.60
C GLU A 323 -8.15 7.72 17.73
N LYS A 324 -7.21 8.46 18.32
CA LYS A 324 -7.21 9.93 18.34
C LYS A 324 -7.31 10.51 16.91
N HIS A 325 -6.66 9.86 15.94
CA HIS A 325 -6.75 10.19 14.52
C HIS A 325 -7.92 9.50 13.80
N LYS A 326 -8.91 8.97 14.54
CA LYS A 326 -10.12 8.31 14.02
C LYS A 326 -9.83 7.07 13.16
N ILE A 327 -8.74 6.37 13.48
CA ILE A 327 -8.36 5.11 12.84
C ILE A 327 -8.45 4.01 13.88
N LYS A 328 -9.35 3.06 13.69
CA LYS A 328 -9.42 1.89 14.58
C LYS A 328 -8.13 1.10 14.47
N ALA A 329 -7.63 0.65 15.61
CA ALA A 329 -6.43 -0.15 15.70
C ALA A 329 -6.58 -1.23 16.78
N GLN A 330 -5.87 -2.34 16.61
CA GLN A 330 -5.81 -3.40 17.61
C GLN A 330 -4.52 -4.19 17.47
N ILE A 331 -4.11 -4.91 18.51
CA ILE A 331 -3.06 -5.91 18.40
C ILE A 331 -3.59 -7.05 17.53
N VAL A 332 -2.96 -7.28 16.36
CA VAL A 332 -3.36 -8.32 15.39
C VAL A 332 -2.45 -9.55 15.44
N GLY A 333 -1.30 -9.45 16.12
CA GLY A 333 -0.35 -10.54 16.17
C GLY A 333 0.95 -10.20 16.90
N LYS A 334 1.96 -11.01 16.65
CA LYS A 334 3.28 -10.92 17.31
C LYS A 334 4.40 -11.44 16.42
N VAL A 335 5.64 -11.05 16.75
CA VAL A 335 6.86 -11.58 16.17
C VAL A 335 7.23 -12.92 16.82
N VAL A 336 7.60 -13.90 15.99
CA VAL A 336 7.92 -15.29 16.40
C VAL A 336 9.27 -15.73 15.83
N ASP A 337 9.86 -16.80 16.40
CA ASP A 337 11.13 -17.38 15.93
C ASP A 337 11.00 -18.18 14.63
N GLU A 338 9.78 -18.61 14.27
CA GLU A 338 9.55 -19.37 13.04
C GLU A 338 9.53 -18.40 11.86
N TYR A 339 10.50 -18.52 10.94
CA TYR A 339 10.58 -17.66 9.75
C TYR A 339 9.38 -17.84 8.84
N GLY A 340 8.72 -16.74 8.47
CA GLY A 340 7.56 -16.73 7.59
C GLY A 340 6.48 -15.75 8.05
N VAL A 341 5.37 -15.73 7.32
CA VAL A 341 4.17 -15.00 7.69
C VAL A 341 3.01 -15.95 7.82
N PHE A 342 2.39 -15.94 8.97
CA PHE A 342 1.33 -16.87 9.35
C PHE A 342 0.09 -16.10 9.76
N VAL A 343 -1.10 -16.62 9.41
CA VAL A 343 -2.38 -16.08 9.84
C VAL A 343 -3.19 -17.18 10.51
N ARG A 344 -3.78 -16.90 11.66
CA ARG A 344 -4.78 -17.79 12.27
C ARG A 344 -6.17 -17.43 11.75
N TYR A 345 -6.77 -18.31 10.98
CA TYR A 345 -8.09 -18.12 10.40
C TYR A 345 -9.00 -19.31 10.75
N LYS A 346 -10.13 -19.05 11.42
CA LYS A 346 -11.07 -20.09 11.87
C LYS A 346 -10.36 -21.26 12.58
N GLY A 347 -9.45 -20.96 13.49
CA GLY A 347 -8.69 -21.93 14.30
C GLY A 347 -7.51 -22.62 13.55
N ARG A 348 -7.35 -22.42 12.23
CA ARG A 348 -6.28 -23.01 11.44
C ARG A 348 -5.12 -22.02 11.24
N LYS A 349 -3.89 -22.51 11.30
CA LYS A 349 -2.69 -21.75 10.91
C LYS A 349 -2.56 -21.81 9.39
N LEU A 350 -2.64 -20.66 8.73
CA LEU A 350 -2.35 -20.50 7.31
C LEU A 350 -0.91 -20.03 7.16
N VAL A 351 -0.18 -20.61 6.21
CA VAL A 351 1.18 -20.20 5.85
C VAL A 351 1.08 -19.33 4.60
N LEU A 352 1.45 -18.04 4.72
CA LEU A 352 1.43 -17.13 3.58
C LEU A 352 2.74 -17.21 2.78
N ILE A 353 3.87 -17.38 3.44
CA ILE A 353 5.19 -17.53 2.84
C ILE A 353 6.14 -18.14 3.85
#